data_24314bc86ef3937c7cf4e493cc2ee938
#
_entry.id   24314bc86ef3937c7cf4e493cc2ee938
#
_cell.length_a   1.000
_cell.length_b   1.000
_cell.length_c   1.000
_cell.angle_alpha   90.00
_cell.angle_beta   90.00
_cell.angle_gamma   90.00
#
_symmetry.space_group_name_H-M   'P 1'
#
loop_
_entity.id
_entity.type
_entity.pdbx_description
1 polymer ?
#
loop_
_entity_poly.entity_id
_entity_poly.type
_entity_poly.pdbx_seq_one_letter_code
_entity_poly.pdbx_strand_id
1 'polypeptide(L)'
;MPIQSFNSANDGLESGARSRGHFIANTDVDNEKLWVPYADGVWIQPCCFNVTSVGFSVLLKGLPGAQLGVHYHVGTVRGYTIQGHWRYLEHDWVAKPGTFIYEPAGEAHTLVVTDDSPEPALIMFMVEGGLIYLDNPVDGEFAAYEDGFSALELCRSHYRDAGLDVKLLDALIR
;
A
#
# COMPACT_ATOMS: atom_id res chain seq x y z
N MET A 1 -3.88 37.87 6.16
CA MET A 1 -5.01 37.32 5.40
C MET A 1 -5.29 35.95 5.94
N PRO A 2 -6.56 35.58 6.20
CA PRO A 2 -6.87 34.20 6.54
C PRO A 2 -6.50 33.30 5.37
N ILE A 3 -5.88 32.15 5.65
CA ILE A 3 -5.58 31.15 4.64
C ILE A 3 -6.92 30.58 4.17
N GLN A 4 -7.24 30.78 2.90
CA GLN A 4 -8.42 30.20 2.31
C GLN A 4 -8.28 28.67 2.27
N SER A 5 -9.30 27.94 2.71
CA SER A 5 -9.24 26.49 2.67
C SER A 5 -9.14 26.01 1.23
N PHE A 6 -8.38 24.94 1.01
CA PHE A 6 -8.23 24.37 -0.33
C PHE A 6 -9.57 23.95 -0.94
N ASN A 7 -10.49 23.47 -0.11
CA ASN A 7 -11.84 23.06 -0.56
C ASN A 7 -12.65 24.24 -1.08
N SER A 8 -12.56 25.43 -0.46
CA SER A 8 -13.27 26.62 -0.93
C SER A 8 -12.74 27.13 -2.29
N ALA A 9 -11.47 26.88 -2.58
CA ALA A 9 -10.89 27.21 -3.88
C ALA A 9 -11.46 26.35 -5.05
N ASN A 10 -12.04 25.19 -4.73
CA ASN A 10 -12.61 24.25 -5.71
C ASN A 10 -14.13 24.42 -5.89
N ASP A 11 -14.79 25.31 -5.17
CA ASP A 11 -16.26 25.41 -5.18
C ASP A 11 -16.89 25.73 -6.55
N GLY A 12 -16.15 26.35 -7.43
CA GLY A 12 -16.60 26.68 -8.79
C GLY A 12 -16.26 25.62 -9.85
N LEU A 13 -15.57 24.53 -9.48
CA LEU A 13 -15.15 23.52 -10.43
C LEU A 13 -16.25 22.48 -10.69
N GLU A 14 -16.21 21.87 -11.86
CA GLU A 14 -17.03 20.72 -12.19
C GLU A 14 -16.82 19.60 -11.16
N SER A 15 -17.88 18.84 -10.87
CA SER A 15 -17.88 17.82 -9.82
C SER A 15 -16.74 16.80 -9.96
N GLY A 16 -16.40 16.41 -11.20
CA GLY A 16 -15.31 15.48 -11.47
C GLY A 16 -13.91 16.08 -11.34
N ALA A 17 -13.79 17.41 -11.36
CA ALA A 17 -12.52 18.13 -11.27
C ALA A 17 -12.21 18.62 -9.85
N ARG A 18 -13.16 18.49 -8.92
CA ARG A 18 -12.97 18.93 -7.55
C ARG A 18 -12.02 18.02 -6.81
N SER A 19 -11.07 18.63 -6.09
CA SER A 19 -10.32 17.92 -5.08
C SER A 19 -11.26 17.40 -3.99
N ARG A 20 -11.11 16.14 -3.62
CA ARG A 20 -11.83 15.57 -2.49
C ARG A 20 -11.22 16.09 -1.18
N GLY A 21 -12.08 16.46 -0.23
CA GLY A 21 -11.65 16.96 1.07
C GLY A 21 -11.04 15.88 1.96
N HIS A 22 -10.95 16.17 3.24
CA HIS A 22 -10.48 15.21 4.24
C HIS A 22 -11.35 13.95 4.24
N PHE A 23 -10.73 12.82 4.50
CA PHE A 23 -11.40 11.54 4.70
C PHE A 23 -10.76 10.79 5.85
N ILE A 24 -11.46 9.79 6.35
CA ILE A 24 -10.97 8.86 7.36
C ILE A 24 -11.07 7.46 6.76
N ALA A 25 -9.95 6.75 6.76
CA ALA A 25 -9.92 5.31 6.51
C ALA A 25 -9.78 4.61 7.87
N ASN A 26 -10.73 3.73 8.17
CA ASN A 26 -10.66 2.90 9.37
C ASN A 26 -10.24 1.50 8.95
N THR A 27 -9.05 1.09 9.38
CA THR A 27 -8.62 -0.30 9.29
C THR A 27 -9.13 -1.06 10.51
N ASP A 28 -9.59 -2.28 10.29
CA ASP A 28 -10.03 -3.19 11.35
C ASP A 28 -9.22 -4.48 11.22
N VAL A 29 -8.15 -4.56 12.01
CA VAL A 29 -7.17 -5.65 11.94
C VAL A 29 -7.75 -7.00 12.38
N ASP A 30 -8.83 -6.97 13.16
CA ASP A 30 -9.49 -8.16 13.69
C ASP A 30 -10.55 -8.72 12.72
N ASN A 31 -10.93 -7.95 11.71
CA ASN A 31 -11.89 -8.37 10.71
C ASN A 31 -11.20 -9.05 9.52
N GLU A 32 -11.15 -10.39 9.57
CA GLU A 32 -10.49 -11.19 8.54
C GLU A 32 -11.03 -10.96 7.12
N LYS A 33 -12.29 -10.54 6.96
CA LYS A 33 -12.88 -10.28 5.64
C LYS A 33 -12.30 -9.05 4.95
N LEU A 34 -11.73 -8.11 5.71
CA LEU A 34 -11.13 -6.89 5.14
C LEU A 34 -9.70 -7.11 4.64
N TRP A 35 -9.10 -8.26 4.95
CA TRP A 35 -7.76 -8.60 4.49
C TRP A 35 -7.80 -9.16 3.07
N VAL A 36 -7.38 -8.33 2.12
CA VAL A 36 -7.30 -8.68 0.70
C VAL A 36 -6.05 -9.52 0.48
N PRO A 37 -6.16 -10.77 -0.01
CA PRO A 37 -4.98 -11.56 -0.37
C PRO A 37 -4.12 -10.84 -1.41
N TYR A 38 -2.81 -10.79 -1.17
CA TYR A 38 -1.89 -10.02 -2.00
C TYR A 38 -0.76 -10.87 -2.57
N ALA A 39 -0.11 -11.65 -1.72
CA ALA A 39 0.85 -12.69 -2.07
C ALA A 39 0.71 -13.85 -1.10
N ASP A 40 1.49 -14.93 -1.29
CA ASP A 40 1.48 -16.06 -0.37
C ASP A 40 1.93 -15.63 1.03
N GLY A 41 1.04 -15.79 2.01
CA GLY A 41 1.26 -15.33 3.37
C GLY A 41 1.26 -13.80 3.56
N VAL A 42 0.78 -13.02 2.55
CA VAL A 42 0.71 -11.56 2.60
C VAL A 42 -0.69 -11.07 2.24
N TRP A 43 -1.21 -10.12 3.03
CA TRP A 43 -2.51 -9.48 2.81
C TRP A 43 -2.38 -7.97 2.97
N ILE A 44 -3.34 -7.24 2.40
CA ILE A 44 -3.44 -5.80 2.55
C ILE A 44 -4.85 -5.37 3.00
N GLN A 45 -4.94 -4.28 3.75
CA GLN A 45 -6.16 -3.49 3.91
C GLN A 45 -5.94 -2.11 3.29
N PRO A 46 -6.79 -1.68 2.34
CA PRO A 46 -6.60 -0.40 1.67
C PRO A 46 -6.93 0.77 2.61
N CYS A 47 -6.10 1.83 2.55
CA CYS A 47 -6.32 3.09 3.25
C CYS A 47 -6.60 4.24 2.28
N CYS A 48 -5.98 4.23 1.10
CA CYS A 48 -6.18 5.26 0.07
C CYS A 48 -5.79 4.72 -1.30
N PHE A 49 -6.58 5.08 -2.31
CA PHE A 49 -6.22 4.91 -3.73
C PHE A 49 -6.08 6.30 -4.35
N ASN A 50 -4.85 6.76 -4.51
CA ASN A 50 -4.58 8.05 -5.14
C ASN A 50 -4.50 7.88 -6.65
N VAL A 51 -5.67 7.88 -7.31
CA VAL A 51 -5.74 7.70 -8.77
C VAL A 51 -5.24 8.92 -9.54
N THR A 52 -5.05 10.06 -8.89
CA THR A 52 -4.48 11.26 -9.51
C THR A 52 -2.97 11.15 -9.69
N SER A 53 -2.26 10.59 -8.71
CA SER A 53 -0.80 10.35 -8.74
C SER A 53 -0.43 8.89 -8.92
N VAL A 54 -1.40 8.05 -9.25
CA VAL A 54 -1.33 6.60 -9.44
C VAL A 54 -0.76 5.80 -8.26
N GLY A 55 -0.73 6.41 -7.06
CA GLY A 55 -0.24 5.79 -5.84
C GLY A 55 -1.34 5.16 -4.99
N PHE A 56 -0.94 4.52 -3.91
CA PHE A 56 -1.88 3.96 -2.93
C PHE A 56 -1.26 3.88 -1.53
N SER A 57 -2.11 3.76 -0.52
CA SER A 57 -1.67 3.50 0.86
C SER A 57 -2.42 2.31 1.41
N VAL A 58 -1.69 1.42 2.07
CA VAL A 58 -2.21 0.16 2.58
C VAL A 58 -1.60 -0.17 3.94
N LEU A 59 -2.37 -0.87 4.75
CA LEU A 59 -1.84 -1.64 5.85
C LEU A 59 -1.51 -3.05 5.31
N LEU A 60 -0.26 -3.45 5.39
CA LEU A 60 0.22 -4.77 4.96
C LEU A 60 0.38 -5.68 6.17
N LYS A 61 -0.14 -6.91 6.06
CA LYS A 61 0.08 -8.01 7.01
C LYS A 61 0.87 -9.11 6.32
N GLY A 62 1.97 -9.57 6.93
CA GLY A 62 2.77 -10.69 6.44
C GLY A 62 3.07 -11.70 7.53
N LEU A 63 2.91 -12.99 7.24
CA LEU A 63 3.31 -14.06 8.17
C LEU A 63 4.83 -14.19 8.23
N PRO A 64 5.42 -14.69 9.34
CA PRO A 64 6.84 -15.05 9.38
C PRO A 64 7.23 -15.95 8.20
N GLY A 65 8.32 -15.61 7.52
CA GLY A 65 8.79 -16.27 6.30
C GLY A 65 8.11 -15.86 5.00
N ALA A 66 7.00 -15.09 5.05
CA ALA A 66 6.35 -14.59 3.85
C ALA A 66 7.22 -13.57 3.11
N GLN A 67 7.14 -13.61 1.77
CA GLN A 67 7.89 -12.72 0.88
C GLN A 67 6.96 -12.03 -0.10
N LEU A 68 7.26 -10.77 -0.37
CA LEU A 68 6.72 -10.06 -1.53
C LEU A 68 7.75 -10.11 -2.65
N GLY A 69 7.30 -10.45 -3.85
CA GLY A 69 8.19 -10.62 -5.02
C GLY A 69 9.09 -9.40 -5.24
N VAL A 70 10.25 -9.62 -5.86
CA VAL A 70 11.18 -8.53 -6.15
C VAL A 70 10.51 -7.45 -7.00
N HIS A 71 10.66 -6.21 -6.59
CA HIS A 71 10.05 -5.06 -7.25
C HIS A 71 10.88 -3.80 -7.00
N TYR A 72 10.64 -2.79 -7.82
CA TYR A 72 11.08 -1.43 -7.55
C TYR A 72 9.93 -0.44 -7.66
N HIS A 73 10.06 0.67 -6.97
CA HIS A 73 9.06 1.73 -6.96
C HIS A 73 9.32 2.78 -8.03
N VAL A 74 8.25 3.19 -8.73
CA VAL A 74 8.33 4.29 -9.72
C VAL A 74 8.41 5.64 -9.02
N GLY A 75 7.79 5.77 -7.86
CA GLY A 75 7.87 6.94 -6.98
C GLY A 75 8.49 6.60 -5.62
N THR A 76 8.39 7.51 -4.67
CA THR A 76 8.88 7.28 -3.31
C THR A 76 7.91 6.44 -2.50
N VAL A 77 8.43 5.69 -1.53
CA VAL A 77 7.61 4.98 -0.54
C VAL A 77 7.99 5.42 0.87
N ARG A 78 7.00 5.48 1.72
CA ARG A 78 7.18 5.64 3.16
C ARG A 78 6.50 4.47 3.85
N GLY A 79 7.23 3.85 4.77
CA GLY A 79 6.71 2.75 5.58
C GLY A 79 6.86 3.03 7.06
N TYR A 80 5.90 2.53 7.85
CA TYR A 80 5.99 2.56 9.30
C TYR A 80 5.62 1.19 9.86
N THR A 81 6.56 0.57 10.58
CA THR A 81 6.35 -0.75 11.19
C THR A 81 5.55 -0.59 12.49
N ILE A 82 4.38 -1.22 12.52
CA ILE A 82 3.49 -1.26 13.69
C ILE A 82 3.81 -2.48 14.55
N GLN A 83 4.03 -3.63 13.90
CA GLN A 83 4.19 -4.93 14.55
C GLN A 83 5.11 -5.83 13.74
N GLY A 84 5.73 -6.81 14.40
CA GLY A 84 6.57 -7.83 13.79
C GLY A 84 7.93 -7.32 13.31
N HIS A 85 8.67 -8.22 12.66
CA HIS A 85 10.01 -7.95 12.15
C HIS A 85 10.07 -8.27 10.65
N TRP A 86 10.65 -7.37 9.86
CA TRP A 86 10.81 -7.56 8.41
C TRP A 86 12.06 -6.85 7.90
N ARG A 87 12.50 -7.18 6.70
CA ARG A 87 13.63 -6.54 6.02
C ARG A 87 13.49 -6.64 4.51
N TYR A 88 14.38 -5.98 3.78
CA TYR A 88 14.67 -6.34 2.40
C TYR A 88 15.83 -7.33 2.35
N LEU A 89 15.78 -8.31 1.44
CA LEU A 89 16.85 -9.31 1.31
C LEU A 89 18.18 -8.65 0.94
N GLU A 90 18.12 -7.55 0.21
CA GLU A 90 19.26 -6.79 -0.30
C GLU A 90 19.92 -5.89 0.74
N HIS A 91 19.36 -5.81 1.97
CA HIS A 91 19.86 -4.95 3.04
C HIS A 91 20.11 -5.73 4.35
N ASP A 92 21.05 -5.22 5.17
CA ASP A 92 21.44 -5.84 6.43
C ASP A 92 20.60 -5.41 7.65
N TRP A 93 19.75 -4.38 7.50
CA TRP A 93 18.88 -3.91 8.58
C TRP A 93 17.62 -4.78 8.75
N VAL A 94 17.08 -4.77 9.94
CA VAL A 94 15.76 -5.36 10.25
C VAL A 94 14.87 -4.28 10.85
N ALA A 95 13.74 -4.04 10.23
CA ALA A 95 12.70 -3.15 10.73
C ALA A 95 11.92 -3.85 11.86
N LYS A 96 11.62 -3.09 12.91
CA LYS A 96 10.89 -3.51 14.10
C LYS A 96 9.81 -2.50 14.44
N PRO A 97 8.89 -2.77 15.36
CA PRO A 97 7.88 -1.80 15.77
C PRO A 97 8.49 -0.43 16.09
N GLY A 98 7.97 0.63 15.47
CA GLY A 98 8.48 1.98 15.54
C GLY A 98 9.49 2.37 14.45
N THR A 99 9.93 1.44 13.60
CA THR A 99 10.82 1.77 12.47
C THR A 99 10.05 2.52 11.39
N PHE A 100 10.56 3.68 10.99
CA PHE A 100 10.16 4.41 9.79
C PHE A 100 11.18 4.15 8.68
N ILE A 101 10.70 3.89 7.48
CA ILE A 101 11.51 3.73 6.28
C ILE A 101 11.11 4.74 5.22
N TYR A 102 12.09 5.24 4.50
CA TYR A 102 11.94 6.03 3.28
C TYR A 102 12.69 5.32 2.15
N GLU A 103 12.00 5.09 1.06
CA GLU A 103 12.52 4.41 -0.12
C GLU A 103 12.53 5.38 -1.30
N PRO A 104 13.68 5.65 -1.90
CA PRO A 104 13.74 6.39 -3.15
C PRO A 104 13.18 5.55 -4.30
N ALA A 105 12.79 6.21 -5.38
CA ALA A 105 12.41 5.51 -6.60
C ALA A 105 13.61 4.76 -7.23
N GLY A 106 13.34 3.61 -7.86
CA GLY A 106 14.26 2.91 -8.74
C GLY A 106 15.19 1.88 -8.08
N GLU A 107 15.13 1.68 -6.76
CA GLU A 107 15.86 0.60 -6.09
C GLU A 107 15.02 -0.68 -6.10
N ALA A 108 15.60 -1.77 -6.62
CA ALA A 108 14.95 -3.08 -6.62
C ALA A 108 15.22 -3.82 -5.32
N HIS A 109 14.17 -4.36 -4.71
CA HIS A 109 14.26 -5.07 -3.45
C HIS A 109 13.16 -6.11 -3.27
N THR A 110 13.39 -7.02 -2.32
CA THR A 110 12.49 -8.14 -1.96
C THR A 110 12.13 -8.01 -0.48
N LEU A 111 10.87 -7.70 -0.18
CA LEU A 111 10.40 -7.67 1.21
C LEU A 111 10.27 -9.08 1.75
N VAL A 112 10.81 -9.33 2.93
CA VAL A 112 10.62 -10.58 3.66
C VAL A 112 10.29 -10.29 5.13
N VAL A 113 9.26 -10.96 5.66
CA VAL A 113 9.03 -11.04 7.09
C VAL A 113 10.01 -12.07 7.66
N THR A 114 10.80 -11.70 8.65
CA THR A 114 11.83 -12.61 9.17
C THR A 114 11.21 -13.85 9.82
N ASP A 115 11.85 -15.01 9.67
CA ASP A 115 11.35 -16.28 10.23
C ASP A 115 11.23 -16.23 11.75
N ASP A 116 12.08 -15.45 12.40
CA ASP A 116 12.11 -15.23 13.85
C ASP A 116 11.21 -14.07 14.32
N SER A 117 10.39 -13.51 13.42
CA SER A 117 9.42 -12.50 13.83
C SER A 117 8.47 -13.08 14.89
N PRO A 118 8.32 -12.43 16.06
CA PRO A 118 7.50 -12.98 17.14
C PRO A 118 6.00 -13.04 16.81
N GLU A 119 5.59 -12.33 15.79
CA GLU A 119 4.20 -12.19 15.35
C GLU A 119 4.17 -11.75 13.88
N PRO A 120 3.04 -11.86 13.17
CA PRO A 120 2.92 -11.34 11.81
C PRO A 120 3.35 -9.88 11.73
N ALA A 121 4.10 -9.52 10.69
CA ALA A 121 4.45 -8.13 10.46
C ALA A 121 3.21 -7.33 10.08
N LEU A 122 3.06 -6.13 10.65
CA LEU A 122 2.04 -5.16 10.31
C LEU A 122 2.71 -3.83 9.98
N ILE A 123 2.54 -3.39 8.73
CA ILE A 123 3.29 -2.26 8.18
C ILE A 123 2.32 -1.33 7.45
N MET A 124 2.34 -0.04 7.80
CA MET A 124 1.66 0.98 7.00
C MET A 124 2.59 1.41 5.87
N PHE A 125 2.20 1.19 4.62
CA PHE A 125 2.89 1.70 3.45
C PHE A 125 2.12 2.81 2.75
N MET A 126 2.84 3.83 2.31
CA MET A 126 2.37 4.92 1.46
C MET A 126 3.24 4.92 0.20
N VAL A 127 2.68 4.44 -0.88
CA VAL A 127 3.33 4.27 -2.18
C VAL A 127 2.94 5.43 -3.09
N GLU A 128 3.92 6.18 -3.58
CA GLU A 128 3.74 7.18 -4.62
C GLU A 128 4.10 6.57 -5.98
N GLY A 129 3.28 6.78 -7.00
CA GLY A 129 3.43 6.09 -8.27
C GLY A 129 3.08 4.60 -8.14
N GLY A 130 3.67 3.75 -8.95
CA GLY A 130 3.41 2.32 -8.96
C GLY A 130 4.62 1.49 -8.57
N LEU A 131 4.42 0.17 -8.59
CA LEU A 131 5.48 -0.82 -8.46
C LEU A 131 5.66 -1.55 -9.78
N ILE A 132 6.90 -1.89 -10.10
CA ILE A 132 7.25 -2.78 -11.19
C ILE A 132 7.88 -4.03 -10.59
N TYR A 133 7.19 -5.16 -10.75
CA TYR A 133 7.71 -6.46 -10.36
C TYR A 133 8.64 -6.99 -11.42
N LEU A 134 9.72 -7.60 -10.96
CA LEU A 134 10.74 -8.24 -11.77
C LEU A 134 10.76 -9.74 -11.49
N ASP A 135 11.30 -10.52 -12.40
CA ASP A 135 11.51 -11.95 -12.20
C ASP A 135 12.76 -12.27 -11.38
N ASN A 136 13.72 -11.33 -11.29
CA ASN A 136 14.87 -11.39 -10.40
C ASN A 136 15.41 -10.00 -10.03
N PRO A 137 16.21 -9.85 -8.94
CA PRO A 137 16.60 -8.54 -8.42
C PRO A 137 17.81 -7.89 -9.12
N VAL A 138 18.55 -8.61 -9.98
CA VAL A 138 19.83 -8.13 -10.52
C VAL A 138 19.69 -7.60 -11.95
N ASP A 139 19.13 -8.41 -12.83
CA ASP A 139 18.94 -8.14 -14.26
C ASP A 139 17.54 -8.57 -14.73
N GLY A 140 16.58 -8.54 -13.78
CA GLY A 140 15.25 -9.06 -13.97
C GLY A 140 14.47 -8.38 -15.09
N GLU A 141 13.75 -9.22 -15.84
CA GLU A 141 12.79 -8.75 -16.82
C GLU A 141 11.47 -8.32 -16.15
N PHE A 142 10.72 -7.48 -16.85
CA PHE A 142 9.40 -7.05 -16.41
C PHE A 142 8.46 -8.24 -16.21
N ALA A 143 7.91 -8.37 -15.01
CA ALA A 143 6.94 -9.41 -14.68
C ALA A 143 5.52 -8.86 -14.55
N ALA A 144 5.33 -7.75 -13.81
CA ALA A 144 4.03 -7.13 -13.59
C ALA A 144 4.16 -5.65 -13.21
N TYR A 145 3.07 -4.91 -13.33
CA TYR A 145 2.93 -3.53 -12.86
C TYR A 145 1.73 -3.42 -11.94
N GLU A 146 1.88 -2.64 -10.88
CA GLU A 146 0.80 -2.32 -9.95
C GLU A 146 0.80 -0.84 -9.61
N ASP A 147 -0.39 -0.27 -9.50
CA ASP A 147 -0.63 1.12 -9.13
C ASP A 147 -1.94 1.27 -8.36
N GLY A 148 -2.34 2.51 -8.08
CA GLY A 148 -3.58 2.81 -7.37
C GLY A 148 -4.84 2.28 -8.07
N PHE A 149 -4.83 2.13 -9.41
CA PHE A 149 -5.98 1.58 -10.15
C PHE A 149 -6.03 0.07 -10.04
N SER A 150 -4.91 -0.63 -10.27
CA SER A 150 -4.85 -2.08 -10.17
C SER A 150 -5.08 -2.56 -8.73
N ALA A 151 -4.52 -1.86 -7.74
CA ALA A 151 -4.78 -2.13 -6.32
C ALA A 151 -6.27 -1.94 -5.96
N LEU A 152 -6.94 -0.91 -6.51
CA LEU A 152 -8.37 -0.71 -6.34
C LEU A 152 -9.19 -1.86 -6.92
N GLU A 153 -8.87 -2.33 -8.13
CA GLU A 153 -9.58 -3.46 -8.76
C GLU A 153 -9.34 -4.78 -8.03
N LEU A 154 -8.13 -5.03 -7.54
CA LEU A 154 -7.84 -6.18 -6.66
C LEU A 154 -8.75 -6.16 -5.42
N CYS A 155 -8.82 -5.03 -4.72
CA CYS A 155 -9.68 -4.86 -3.55
C CYS A 155 -11.17 -5.01 -3.89
N ARG A 156 -11.63 -4.44 -5.02
CA ARG A 156 -13.01 -4.57 -5.48
C ARG A 156 -13.38 -6.02 -5.77
N SER A 157 -12.48 -6.79 -6.39
CA SER A 157 -12.71 -8.22 -6.64
C SER A 157 -12.88 -8.97 -5.32
N HIS A 158 -11.95 -8.80 -4.40
CA HIS A 158 -12.02 -9.45 -3.09
C HIS A 158 -13.29 -9.07 -2.32
N TYR A 159 -13.69 -7.78 -2.32
CA TYR A 159 -14.89 -7.32 -1.61
C TYR A 159 -16.15 -7.96 -2.18
N ARG A 160 -16.26 -8.11 -3.50
CA ARG A 160 -17.36 -8.86 -4.15
C ARG A 160 -17.39 -10.31 -3.68
N ASP A 161 -16.25 -10.99 -3.70
CA ASP A 161 -16.14 -12.40 -3.34
C ASP A 161 -16.40 -12.66 -1.85
N ALA A 162 -16.00 -11.72 -0.98
CA ALA A 162 -16.22 -11.78 0.47
C ALA A 162 -17.63 -11.31 0.89
N GLY A 163 -18.45 -10.83 -0.06
CA GLY A 163 -19.78 -10.28 0.22
C GLY A 163 -19.78 -8.94 0.95
N LEU A 164 -18.72 -8.15 0.77
CA LEU A 164 -18.59 -6.80 1.32
C LEU A 164 -19.16 -5.75 0.36
N ASP A 165 -19.57 -4.61 0.91
CA ASP A 165 -20.02 -3.48 0.07
C ASP A 165 -18.83 -2.81 -0.63
N VAL A 166 -18.74 -2.98 -1.94
CA VAL A 166 -17.69 -2.39 -2.80
C VAL A 166 -17.66 -0.87 -2.71
N LYS A 167 -18.79 -0.22 -2.41
CA LYS A 167 -18.87 1.24 -2.27
C LYS A 167 -18.03 1.78 -1.12
N LEU A 168 -17.67 0.94 -0.14
CA LEU A 168 -16.75 1.33 0.92
C LEU A 168 -15.39 1.73 0.37
N LEU A 169 -14.96 1.13 -0.75
CA LEU A 169 -13.70 1.47 -1.42
C LEU A 169 -13.77 2.82 -2.17
N ASP A 170 -14.95 3.22 -2.64
CA ASP A 170 -15.11 4.49 -3.36
C ASP A 170 -14.79 5.70 -2.46
N ALA A 171 -15.02 5.57 -1.15
CA ALA A 171 -14.67 6.59 -0.17
C ALA A 171 -13.14 6.79 -0.03
N LEU A 172 -12.33 5.80 -0.43
CA LEU A 172 -10.87 5.82 -0.34
C LEU A 172 -10.18 6.37 -1.59
N ILE A 173 -10.92 6.66 -2.67
CA ILE A 173 -10.37 7.16 -3.93
C ILE A 173 -10.04 8.65 -3.82
N ARG A 174 -8.84 9.06 -4.28
CA ARG A 174 -8.33 10.45 -4.30
C ARG A 174 -7.67 10.81 -5.62
#